data_908cded08707a9b7dc5def4c3683621a
#
_entry.id   908cded08707a9b7dc5def4c3683621a
#
_cell.length_a   1.000
_cell.length_b   1.000
_cell.length_c   1.000
_cell.angle_alpha   90.00
_cell.angle_beta   90.00
_cell.angle_gamma   90.00
#
_symmetry.space_group_name_H-M   'P 1'
#
loop_
_entity.id
_entity.type
_entity.pdbx_description
1 polymer ?
#
loop_
_entity_poly.entity_id
_entity_poly.type
_entity_poly.pdbx_seq_one_letter_code
_entity_poly.pdbx_strand_id
1 'polypeptide(L)'
;MHARRNAALRRHRRWPIALAGVAAIATLLTLSACATRPPEGVEPVTLFDVDRYAGRWVELARIDHRFERGLIQTSAEYNRNADGTIKVINRGYDPRKKEWREAVGKARFVGEPTRAALKVSFFGPFYGGYNVVALDPNYQWAMVVGSDLDYLWILSRTPTLPPGVRNRLLAKARALGVDIDKVLWVDQGADG
;
A
#
# COMPACT_ATOMS: atom_id res chain seq x y z
N MET A 1 -61.90 2.50 -58.11
CA MET A 1 -60.51 3.00 -58.00
C MET A 1 -60.13 3.04 -56.53
N HIS A 2 -59.41 2.04 -56.02
CA HIS A 2 -59.04 1.91 -54.66
C HIS A 2 -57.50 1.98 -54.51
N ALA A 3 -56.97 3.10 -53.93
CA ALA A 3 -55.60 3.25 -53.66
C ALA A 3 -55.27 2.59 -52.27
N ARG A 4 -54.45 1.54 -52.25
CA ARG A 4 -53.92 0.90 -51.06
C ARG A 4 -52.71 1.67 -50.63
N ARG A 5 -52.73 2.26 -49.37
CA ARG A 5 -51.60 2.86 -48.68
C ARG A 5 -50.82 1.77 -47.98
N ASN A 6 -49.58 1.51 -48.40
CA ASN A 6 -48.63 0.65 -47.69
C ASN A 6 -48.02 1.42 -46.55
N ALA A 7 -48.33 1.02 -45.29
CA ALA A 7 -47.67 1.49 -44.09
C ALA A 7 -46.42 0.66 -43.87
N ALA A 8 -45.24 1.24 -44.07
CA ALA A 8 -43.96 0.65 -43.73
C ALA A 8 -43.71 0.74 -42.23
N LEU A 9 -43.72 -0.40 -41.53
CA LEU A 9 -43.34 -0.53 -40.12
C LEU A 9 -41.84 -0.30 -39.98
N ARG A 10 -41.45 0.85 -39.43
CA ARG A 10 -40.07 1.12 -38.96
C ARG A 10 -39.83 0.29 -37.71
N ARG A 11 -39.06 -0.82 -37.82
CA ARG A 11 -38.49 -1.55 -36.71
C ARG A 11 -37.35 -0.70 -36.10
N HIS A 12 -37.58 -0.07 -34.95
CA HIS A 12 -36.54 0.52 -34.12
C HIS A 12 -35.68 -0.59 -33.55
N ARG A 13 -34.49 -0.78 -34.11
CA ARG A 13 -33.47 -1.69 -33.62
C ARG A 13 -32.85 -1.05 -32.33
N ARG A 14 -33.39 -1.42 -31.19
CA ARG A 14 -32.80 -1.06 -29.89
C ARG A 14 -31.50 -1.82 -29.73
N TRP A 15 -30.37 -1.17 -29.85
CA TRP A 15 -29.08 -1.73 -29.53
C TRP A 15 -28.89 -1.77 -28.00
N PRO A 16 -28.21 -2.82 -27.50
CA PRO A 16 -28.06 -3.01 -26.05
C PRO A 16 -26.94 -2.14 -25.51
N ILE A 17 -27.26 -0.92 -25.13
CA ILE A 17 -26.32 -0.02 -24.39
C ILE A 17 -26.01 -0.58 -22.99
N ALA A 18 -26.86 -1.48 -22.48
CA ALA A 18 -26.71 -2.07 -21.15
C ALA A 18 -25.49 -3.02 -21.00
N LEU A 19 -25.08 -3.71 -22.05
CA LEU A 19 -23.96 -4.67 -21.99
C LEU A 19 -22.58 -4.00 -21.96
N ALA A 20 -22.41 -2.84 -22.58
CA ALA A 20 -21.15 -2.10 -22.58
C ALA A 20 -20.81 -1.50 -21.19
N GLY A 21 -21.83 -1.06 -20.44
CA GLY A 21 -21.66 -0.51 -19.09
C GLY A 21 -21.22 -1.56 -18.07
N VAL A 22 -21.75 -2.77 -18.13
CA VAL A 22 -21.41 -3.86 -17.20
C VAL A 22 -19.97 -4.36 -17.44
N ALA A 23 -19.52 -4.45 -18.69
CA ALA A 23 -18.16 -4.85 -19.02
C ALA A 23 -17.12 -3.81 -18.55
N ALA A 24 -17.40 -2.52 -18.71
CA ALA A 24 -16.51 -1.45 -18.26
C ALA A 24 -16.36 -1.40 -16.72
N ILE A 25 -17.45 -1.61 -16.00
CA ILE A 25 -17.43 -1.66 -14.52
C ILE A 25 -16.66 -2.90 -14.02
N ALA A 26 -16.85 -4.06 -14.64
CA ALA A 26 -16.12 -5.28 -14.29
C ALA A 26 -14.61 -5.12 -14.53
N THR A 27 -14.19 -4.48 -15.62
CA THR A 27 -12.78 -4.23 -15.94
C THR A 27 -12.14 -3.25 -14.95
N LEU A 28 -12.85 -2.19 -14.52
CA LEU A 28 -12.39 -1.24 -13.52
C LEU A 28 -12.22 -1.90 -12.13
N LEU A 29 -13.11 -2.82 -11.76
CA LEU A 29 -13.03 -3.56 -10.49
C LEU A 29 -11.85 -4.54 -10.47
N THR A 30 -11.54 -5.19 -11.59
CA THR A 30 -10.40 -6.11 -11.69
C THR A 30 -9.05 -5.38 -11.65
N LEU A 31 -8.91 -4.23 -12.31
CA LEU A 31 -7.72 -3.40 -12.27
C LEU A 31 -7.44 -2.86 -10.87
N SER A 32 -8.48 -2.42 -10.15
CA SER A 32 -8.34 -1.94 -8.76
C SER A 32 -7.95 -3.05 -7.78
N ALA A 33 -8.35 -4.29 -8.02
CA ALA A 33 -8.00 -5.44 -7.20
C ALA A 33 -6.53 -5.88 -7.40
N CYS A 34 -5.96 -5.74 -8.60
CA CYS A 34 -4.56 -6.03 -8.88
C CYS A 34 -3.61 -5.05 -8.19
N ALA A 35 -3.98 -3.76 -8.09
CA ALA A 35 -3.16 -2.71 -7.49
C ALA A 35 -3.00 -2.83 -5.96
N THR A 36 -3.68 -3.75 -5.29
CA THR A 36 -3.64 -3.89 -3.82
C THR A 36 -3.20 -5.27 -3.35
N ARG A 37 -2.98 -6.22 -4.26
CA ARG A 37 -2.46 -7.54 -3.92
C ARG A 37 -0.95 -7.51 -3.74
N PRO A 38 -0.38 -8.44 -2.96
CA PRO A 38 1.06 -8.65 -2.96
C PRO A 38 1.58 -8.87 -4.39
N PRO A 39 2.77 -8.38 -4.75
CA PRO A 39 3.43 -8.72 -6.00
C PRO A 39 3.58 -10.25 -6.16
N GLU A 40 3.70 -10.73 -7.39
CA GLU A 40 3.93 -12.14 -7.65
C GLU A 40 5.20 -12.63 -6.95
N GLY A 41 5.13 -13.80 -6.31
CA GLY A 41 6.25 -14.37 -5.54
C GLY A 41 6.49 -13.71 -4.17
N VAL A 42 5.74 -12.67 -3.81
CA VAL A 42 5.85 -12.00 -2.50
C VAL A 42 4.83 -12.59 -1.53
N GLU A 43 5.32 -13.25 -0.48
CA GLU A 43 4.50 -13.83 0.58
C GLU A 43 4.54 -12.96 1.84
N PRO A 44 3.42 -12.28 2.20
CA PRO A 44 3.28 -11.60 3.48
C PRO A 44 3.34 -12.59 4.65
N VAL A 45 3.88 -12.14 5.77
CA VAL A 45 3.97 -12.96 6.99
C VAL A 45 2.59 -13.41 7.45
N THR A 46 2.52 -14.63 7.98
CA THR A 46 1.34 -15.25 8.59
C THR A 46 1.41 -15.16 10.11
N LEU A 47 0.32 -15.52 10.80
CA LEU A 47 0.18 -15.37 12.26
C LEU A 47 0.42 -13.91 12.72
N PHE A 48 0.05 -12.97 11.86
CA PHE A 48 0.18 -11.55 12.12
C PHE A 48 -0.85 -11.10 13.16
N ASP A 49 -0.36 -10.36 14.15
CA ASP A 49 -1.17 -9.75 15.18
C ASP A 49 -1.12 -8.22 15.03
N VAL A 50 -2.22 -7.63 14.61
CA VAL A 50 -2.31 -6.19 14.37
C VAL A 50 -2.21 -5.37 15.65
N ASP A 51 -2.63 -5.90 16.78
CA ASP A 51 -2.57 -5.18 18.05
C ASP A 51 -1.11 -5.09 18.57
N ARG A 52 -0.28 -6.12 18.30
CA ARG A 52 1.17 -6.06 18.52
C ARG A 52 1.88 -5.16 17.52
N TYR A 53 1.35 -5.07 16.29
CA TYR A 53 1.92 -4.21 15.24
C TYR A 53 1.54 -2.74 15.42
N ALA A 54 0.47 -2.45 16.13
CA ALA A 54 -0.02 -1.10 16.40
C ALA A 54 1.03 -0.22 17.11
N GLY A 55 0.78 1.10 17.13
CA GLY A 55 1.66 2.11 17.69
C GLY A 55 2.70 2.64 16.70
N ARG A 56 3.72 3.31 17.24
CA ARG A 56 4.72 4.03 16.45
C ARG A 56 5.83 3.12 15.94
N TRP A 57 6.23 3.39 14.68
CA TRP A 57 7.39 2.82 14.01
C TRP A 57 8.23 3.93 13.42
N VAL A 58 9.54 3.85 13.58
CA VAL A 58 10.53 4.69 12.91
C VAL A 58 10.81 4.07 11.54
N GLU A 59 10.81 4.87 10.48
CA GLU A 59 11.17 4.42 9.14
C GLU A 59 12.67 4.57 8.92
N LEU A 60 13.40 3.47 8.95
CA LEU A 60 14.86 3.49 8.85
C LEU A 60 15.35 3.50 7.41
N ALA A 61 14.60 2.92 6.48
CA ALA A 61 14.95 2.92 5.07
C ALA A 61 13.72 2.81 4.18
N ARG A 62 13.84 3.28 2.94
CA ARG A 62 12.83 3.17 1.89
C ARG A 62 13.45 3.19 0.50
N ILE A 63 12.70 2.76 -0.50
CA ILE A 63 12.87 3.24 -1.87
C ILE A 63 12.15 4.59 -1.97
N ASP A 64 12.86 5.64 -2.43
CA ASP A 64 12.37 7.02 -2.31
C ASP A 64 11.31 7.37 -3.36
N HIS A 65 10.14 7.76 -2.91
CA HIS A 65 9.01 8.16 -3.75
C HIS A 65 8.64 9.64 -3.55
N ARG A 66 8.01 10.21 -4.58
CA ARG A 66 7.68 11.65 -4.64
C ARG A 66 6.87 12.17 -3.44
N PHE A 67 6.06 11.32 -2.79
CA PHE A 67 5.19 11.75 -1.69
C PHE A 67 5.95 11.93 -0.36
N GLU A 68 7.13 11.30 -0.22
CA GLU A 68 7.99 11.42 0.97
C GLU A 68 9.43 11.85 0.64
N ARG A 69 9.66 12.24 -0.64
CA ARG A 69 10.98 12.62 -1.13
C ARG A 69 11.58 13.78 -0.35
N GLY A 70 12.81 13.54 0.14
CA GLY A 70 13.59 14.51 0.90
C GLY A 70 13.12 14.70 2.34
N LEU A 71 12.14 13.92 2.83
CA LEU A 71 11.78 13.90 4.23
C LEU A 71 12.80 13.10 5.03
N ILE A 72 13.14 13.59 6.21
CA ILE A 72 13.97 12.95 7.24
C ILE A 72 13.14 12.73 8.51
N GLN A 73 13.66 12.00 9.47
CA GLN A 73 12.99 11.69 10.75
C GLN A 73 11.57 11.13 10.54
N THR A 74 11.45 10.28 9.50
CA THR A 74 10.15 9.72 9.13
C THR A 74 9.70 8.64 10.09
N SER A 75 8.40 8.60 10.33
CA SER A 75 7.75 7.61 11.18
C SER A 75 6.33 7.33 10.71
N ALA A 76 5.82 6.14 11.07
CA ALA A 76 4.43 5.75 10.89
C ALA A 76 3.82 5.34 12.22
N GLU A 77 2.55 5.67 12.43
CA GLU A 77 1.78 5.23 13.59
C GLU A 77 0.52 4.52 13.12
N TYR A 78 0.26 3.34 13.67
CA TYR A 78 -0.88 2.49 13.33
C TYR A 78 -1.80 2.34 14.53
N ASN A 79 -3.08 2.70 14.34
CA ASN A 79 -4.10 2.62 15.40
C ASN A 79 -5.30 1.83 14.89
N ARG A 80 -5.60 0.71 15.54
CA ARG A 80 -6.77 -0.10 15.19
C ARG A 80 -8.06 0.60 15.58
N ASN A 81 -9.00 0.71 14.65
CA ASN A 81 -10.33 1.24 14.89
C ASN A 81 -11.30 0.12 15.28
N ALA A 82 -12.40 0.48 15.93
CA ALA A 82 -13.45 -0.46 16.33
C ALA A 82 -14.12 -1.16 15.13
N ASP A 83 -14.10 -0.54 13.92
CA ASP A 83 -14.63 -1.12 12.68
C ASP A 83 -13.65 -2.10 11.99
N GLY A 84 -12.55 -2.46 12.67
CA GLY A 84 -11.50 -3.34 12.14
C GLY A 84 -10.57 -2.70 11.12
N THR A 85 -10.76 -1.44 10.78
CA THR A 85 -9.80 -0.67 9.97
C THR A 85 -8.64 -0.19 10.82
N ILE A 86 -7.56 0.27 10.17
CA ILE A 86 -6.37 0.79 10.84
C ILE A 86 -6.18 2.24 10.39
N LYS A 87 -6.17 3.18 11.32
CA LYS A 87 -5.73 4.55 11.07
C LYS A 87 -4.22 4.54 10.94
N VAL A 88 -3.71 5.16 9.89
CA VAL A 88 -2.26 5.30 9.62
C VAL A 88 -1.92 6.78 9.67
N ILE A 89 -0.91 7.13 10.45
CA ILE A 89 -0.40 8.51 10.51
C ILE A 89 1.07 8.46 10.15
N ASN A 90 1.42 8.99 8.97
CA ASN A 90 2.81 9.14 8.56
C ASN A 90 3.27 10.55 8.87
N ARG A 91 4.47 10.68 9.44
CA ARG A 91 5.11 11.96 9.75
C ARG A 91 6.52 11.99 9.20
N GLY A 92 6.99 13.16 8.81
CA GLY A 92 8.37 13.39 8.38
C GLY A 92 8.70 14.88 8.42
N TYR A 93 9.95 15.19 8.65
CA TYR A 93 10.45 16.56 8.64
C TYR A 93 10.98 16.93 7.25
N ASP A 94 10.52 18.03 6.68
CA ASP A 94 11.04 18.60 5.43
C ASP A 94 12.13 19.64 5.78
N PRO A 95 13.43 19.30 5.65
CA PRO A 95 14.51 20.21 6.05
C PRO A 95 14.63 21.45 5.17
N ARG A 96 14.12 21.40 3.93
CA ARG A 96 14.13 22.55 3.01
C ARG A 96 13.10 23.60 3.40
N LYS A 97 11.93 23.12 3.88
CA LYS A 97 10.84 24.00 4.33
C LYS A 97 10.89 24.26 5.84
N LYS A 98 11.71 23.51 6.57
CA LYS A 98 11.82 23.55 8.04
C LYS A 98 10.48 23.30 8.72
N GLU A 99 9.70 22.34 8.22
CA GLU A 99 8.38 22.01 8.74
C GLU A 99 8.15 20.51 8.85
N TRP A 100 7.36 20.11 9.82
CA TRP A 100 6.83 18.76 9.91
C TRP A 100 5.65 18.60 8.94
N ARG A 101 5.65 17.49 8.24
CA ARG A 101 4.55 17.08 7.38
C ARG A 101 3.88 15.85 7.97
N GLU A 102 2.55 15.79 7.86
CA GLU A 102 1.74 14.67 8.29
C GLU A 102 0.79 14.26 7.18
N ALA A 103 0.60 12.95 7.04
CA ALA A 103 -0.44 12.38 6.18
C ALA A 103 -1.23 11.33 6.97
N VAL A 104 -2.55 11.46 6.97
CA VAL A 104 -3.45 10.52 7.64
C VAL A 104 -4.14 9.65 6.61
N GLY A 105 -4.01 8.35 6.78
CA GLY A 105 -4.59 7.35 5.90
C GLY A 105 -5.42 6.32 6.65
N LYS A 106 -6.04 5.44 5.89
CA LYS A 106 -6.79 4.29 6.38
C LYS A 106 -6.33 3.03 5.69
N ALA A 107 -5.97 2.02 6.48
CA ALA A 107 -5.64 0.70 5.97
C ALA A 107 -6.73 -0.33 6.29
N ARG A 108 -6.79 -1.38 5.46
CA ARG A 108 -7.67 -2.54 5.62
C ARG A 108 -6.94 -3.80 5.20
N PHE A 109 -7.24 -4.92 5.80
CA PHE A 109 -6.72 -6.20 5.36
C PHE A 109 -7.23 -6.57 3.96
N VAL A 110 -6.38 -7.25 3.21
CA VAL A 110 -6.70 -7.92 1.95
C VAL A 110 -6.74 -9.41 2.24
N GLY A 111 -7.94 -9.92 2.52
CA GLY A 111 -8.14 -11.30 2.99
C GLY A 111 -8.08 -11.42 4.52
N GLU A 112 -7.52 -12.53 5.00
CA GLU A 112 -7.52 -12.87 6.42
C GLU A 112 -6.66 -11.94 7.27
N PRO A 113 -7.14 -11.46 8.44
CA PRO A 113 -6.38 -10.54 9.30
C PRO A 113 -5.09 -11.12 9.89
N THR A 114 -4.97 -12.44 9.90
CA THR A 114 -3.77 -13.15 10.34
C THR A 114 -2.65 -13.20 9.29
N ARG A 115 -2.92 -12.70 8.07
CA ARG A 115 -1.92 -12.51 7.02
C ARG A 115 -1.66 -11.02 6.85
N ALA A 116 -0.42 -10.61 6.92
CA ALA A 116 -0.02 -9.20 6.91
C ALA A 116 -0.06 -8.57 5.49
N ALA A 117 -1.16 -8.78 4.77
CA ALA A 117 -1.48 -8.18 3.49
C ALA A 117 -2.56 -7.13 3.70
N LEU A 118 -2.22 -5.86 3.52
CA LEU A 118 -3.13 -4.74 3.69
C LEU A 118 -3.17 -3.88 2.42
N LYS A 119 -4.16 -3.04 2.33
CA LYS A 119 -4.23 -1.93 1.40
C LYS A 119 -4.41 -0.63 2.19
N VAL A 120 -3.69 0.41 1.80
CA VAL A 120 -3.70 1.72 2.47
C VAL A 120 -4.12 2.81 1.49
N SER A 121 -4.92 3.75 1.95
CA SER A 121 -5.32 4.95 1.21
C SER A 121 -5.06 6.19 2.05
N PHE A 122 -4.39 7.16 1.47
CA PHE A 122 -4.24 8.52 1.98
C PHE A 122 -5.12 9.50 1.21
N PHE A 123 -5.56 9.12 0.01
CA PHE A 123 -6.43 9.91 -0.86
C PHE A 123 -7.46 8.96 -1.49
N GLY A 124 -8.62 8.82 -0.86
CA GLY A 124 -9.68 7.97 -1.42
C GLY A 124 -10.14 8.45 -2.80
N PRO A 125 -10.48 7.58 -3.73
CA PRO A 125 -10.70 6.13 -3.56
C PRO A 125 -9.47 5.26 -3.86
N PHE A 126 -8.27 5.83 -4.00
CA PHE A 126 -7.06 5.13 -4.42
C PHE A 126 -6.40 4.39 -3.25
N TYR A 127 -6.04 3.13 -3.47
CA TYR A 127 -5.36 2.28 -2.49
C TYR A 127 -4.05 1.75 -3.08
N GLY A 128 -3.00 1.75 -2.25
CA GLY A 128 -1.75 1.03 -2.49
C GLY A 128 -1.67 -0.23 -1.63
N GLY A 129 -0.92 -1.23 -2.10
CA GLY A 129 -0.60 -2.42 -1.30
C GLY A 129 0.37 -2.09 -0.16
N TYR A 130 0.23 -2.83 0.93
CA TYR A 130 1.10 -2.76 2.09
C TYR A 130 1.26 -4.18 2.65
N ASN A 131 2.39 -4.80 2.35
CA ASN A 131 2.63 -6.21 2.62
C ASN A 131 3.84 -6.35 3.53
N VAL A 132 3.64 -6.77 4.78
CA VAL A 132 4.75 -7.05 5.69
C VAL A 132 5.34 -8.39 5.29
N VAL A 133 6.58 -8.39 4.78
CA VAL A 133 7.25 -9.58 4.22
C VAL A 133 8.36 -10.12 5.13
N ALA A 134 8.76 -9.35 6.13
CA ALA A 134 9.58 -9.79 7.25
C ALA A 134 9.16 -9.05 8.51
N LEU A 135 9.12 -9.76 9.62
CA LEU A 135 8.70 -9.23 10.92
C LEU A 135 9.50 -9.92 12.02
N ASP A 136 10.00 -9.13 12.96
CA ASP A 136 10.62 -9.65 14.16
C ASP A 136 9.60 -10.42 15.03
N PRO A 137 9.94 -11.57 15.60
CA PRO A 137 9.01 -12.30 16.48
C PRO A 137 8.50 -11.47 17.66
N ASN A 138 9.29 -10.50 18.12
CA ASN A 138 8.90 -9.55 19.18
C ASN A 138 8.39 -8.21 18.63
N TYR A 139 8.15 -8.09 17.31
CA TYR A 139 7.64 -6.90 16.65
C TYR A 139 8.53 -5.66 16.83
N GLN A 140 9.87 -5.84 16.83
CA GLN A 140 10.81 -4.74 16.98
C GLN A 140 11.23 -4.13 15.64
N TRP A 141 11.22 -4.89 14.56
CA TRP A 141 11.48 -4.41 13.20
C TRP A 141 10.60 -5.14 12.18
N ALA A 142 10.36 -4.48 11.06
CA ALA A 142 9.57 -5.01 9.95
C ALA A 142 10.14 -4.58 8.60
N MET A 143 9.92 -5.38 7.56
CA MET A 143 10.12 -4.98 6.17
C MET A 143 8.80 -5.08 5.43
N VAL A 144 8.45 -4.02 4.74
CA VAL A 144 7.20 -3.84 4.02
C VAL A 144 7.47 -3.64 2.55
N VAL A 145 6.68 -4.28 1.69
CA VAL A 145 6.68 -4.11 0.24
C VAL A 145 5.31 -3.62 -0.21
N GLY A 146 5.28 -2.72 -1.18
CA GLY A 146 4.05 -2.16 -1.72
C GLY A 146 3.29 -3.09 -2.67
N SER A 147 2.59 -2.49 -3.63
CA SER A 147 1.89 -3.21 -4.72
C SER A 147 2.84 -3.78 -5.77
N ASP A 148 4.07 -3.26 -5.81
CA ASP A 148 5.16 -3.73 -6.64
C ASP A 148 6.50 -3.60 -5.88
N LEU A 149 7.58 -4.07 -6.49
CA LEU A 149 8.91 -4.14 -5.86
C LEU A 149 9.68 -2.81 -5.89
N ASP A 150 9.14 -1.77 -6.51
CA ASP A 150 9.69 -0.42 -6.43
C ASP A 150 9.31 0.28 -5.11
N TYR A 151 8.39 -0.29 -4.31
CA TYR A 151 8.02 0.22 -2.99
C TYR A 151 8.52 -0.71 -1.90
N LEU A 152 9.44 -0.21 -1.08
CA LEU A 152 9.98 -0.92 0.08
C LEU A 152 10.19 0.06 1.24
N TRP A 153 9.87 -0.39 2.45
CA TRP A 153 10.17 0.28 3.72
C TRP A 153 10.78 -0.70 4.71
N ILE A 154 11.74 -0.23 5.49
CA ILE A 154 12.27 -0.91 6.69
C ILE A 154 11.89 -0.07 7.90
N LEU A 155 11.12 -0.67 8.78
CA LEU A 155 10.56 -0.04 9.98
C LEU A 155 11.19 -0.64 11.22
N SER A 156 11.33 0.16 12.28
CA SER A 156 11.83 -0.28 13.58
C SER A 156 11.12 0.46 14.72
N ARG A 157 11.06 -0.17 15.90
CA ARG A 157 10.59 0.52 17.11
C ARG A 157 11.61 1.52 17.65
N THR A 158 12.87 1.35 17.29
CA THR A 158 13.99 2.19 17.70
C THR A 158 14.68 2.81 16.47
N PRO A 159 15.43 3.92 16.62
CA PRO A 159 16.14 4.56 15.52
C PRO A 159 17.26 3.69 14.90
N THR A 160 17.54 2.54 15.47
CA THR A 160 18.59 1.62 15.00
C THR A 160 18.07 0.20 14.90
N LEU A 161 18.73 -0.61 14.05
CA LEU A 161 18.48 -2.06 13.97
C LEU A 161 19.50 -2.83 14.84
N PRO A 162 19.11 -3.98 15.40
CA PRO A 162 20.07 -4.90 16.01
C PRO A 162 21.14 -5.33 15.01
N PRO A 163 22.36 -5.70 15.50
CA PRO A 163 23.45 -6.16 14.64
C PRO A 163 23.03 -7.26 13.67
N GLY A 164 23.45 -7.15 12.42
CA GLY A 164 23.16 -8.14 11.36
C GLY A 164 21.73 -8.11 10.79
N VAL A 165 20.74 -7.45 11.42
CA VAL A 165 19.36 -7.36 10.91
C VAL A 165 19.34 -6.64 9.58
N ARG A 166 20.05 -5.51 9.47
CA ARG A 166 20.16 -4.76 8.21
C ARG A 166 20.54 -5.66 7.03
N ASN A 167 21.64 -6.41 7.18
CA ASN A 167 22.13 -7.26 6.10
C ASN A 167 21.14 -8.39 5.74
N ARG A 168 20.46 -8.98 6.75
CA ARG A 168 19.42 -10.00 6.52
C ARG A 168 18.22 -9.42 5.75
N LEU A 169 17.77 -8.22 6.10
CA LEU A 169 16.65 -7.56 5.41
C LEU A 169 17.01 -7.21 3.97
N LEU A 170 18.21 -6.65 3.72
CA LEU A 170 18.68 -6.35 2.36
C LEU A 170 18.86 -7.62 1.52
N ALA A 171 19.39 -8.71 2.11
CA ALA A 171 19.49 -9.99 1.42
C ALA A 171 18.10 -10.55 1.05
N LYS A 172 17.11 -10.46 1.96
CA LYS A 172 15.74 -10.85 1.68
C LYS A 172 15.10 -9.97 0.61
N ALA A 173 15.29 -8.65 0.65
CA ALA A 173 14.79 -7.72 -0.37
C ALA A 173 15.34 -8.09 -1.76
N ARG A 174 16.65 -8.34 -1.86
CA ARG A 174 17.30 -8.79 -3.11
C ARG A 174 16.71 -10.11 -3.60
N ALA A 175 16.50 -11.08 -2.71
CA ALA A 175 15.91 -12.37 -3.06
C ALA A 175 14.46 -12.27 -3.57
N LEU A 176 13.72 -11.23 -3.16
CA LEU A 176 12.39 -10.91 -3.67
C LEU A 176 12.44 -10.15 -5.03
N GLY A 177 13.62 -9.75 -5.50
CA GLY A 177 13.79 -8.99 -6.75
C GLY A 177 13.78 -7.47 -6.57
N VAL A 178 13.83 -6.96 -5.34
CA VAL A 178 13.94 -5.52 -5.07
C VAL A 178 15.32 -5.03 -5.46
N ASP A 179 15.38 -3.91 -6.19
CA ASP A 179 16.61 -3.19 -6.50
C ASP A 179 17.11 -2.47 -5.23
N ILE A 180 18.01 -3.15 -4.52
CA ILE A 180 18.50 -2.66 -3.22
C ILE A 180 19.42 -1.44 -3.35
N ASP A 181 19.94 -1.14 -4.56
CA ASP A 181 20.77 0.05 -4.79
C ASP A 181 19.93 1.34 -4.77
N LYS A 182 18.60 1.21 -4.92
CA LYS A 182 17.63 2.30 -4.74
C LYS A 182 17.24 2.55 -3.27
N VAL A 183 17.66 1.70 -2.34
CA VAL A 183 17.27 1.82 -0.93
C VAL A 183 18.02 2.97 -0.26
N LEU A 184 17.29 3.99 0.11
CA LEU A 184 17.77 5.13 0.89
C LEU A 184 17.63 4.84 2.38
N TRP A 185 18.69 5.06 3.15
CA TRP A 185 18.64 5.07 4.62
C TRP A 185 18.25 6.46 5.09
N VAL A 186 17.18 6.54 5.89
CA VAL A 186 16.60 7.79 6.34
C VAL A 186 17.39 8.33 7.52
N ASP A 187 17.76 9.60 7.47
CA ASP A 187 18.36 10.31 8.61
C ASP A 187 17.28 10.49 9.69
N GLN A 188 17.54 9.92 10.87
CA GLN A 188 16.65 10.03 12.04
C GLN A 188 17.06 11.14 13.01
N GLY A 189 18.12 11.88 12.69
CA GLY A 189 18.72 12.88 13.59
C GLY A 189 19.57 12.24 14.69
N ALA A 190 20.36 13.09 15.36
CA ALA A 190 21.25 12.63 16.43
C ALA A 190 20.50 12.25 17.73
N ASP A 191 19.22 12.66 17.86
CA ASP A 191 18.39 12.52 19.06
C ASP A 191 17.16 11.59 18.80
N GLY A 192 17.24 10.70 17.84
CA GLY A 192 16.20 9.74 17.48
C GLY A 192 16.09 8.55 18.42
#